data_acfa583c263df509c57456019b07775f
#
_entry.id   acfa583c263df509c57456019b07775f
#
_cell.length_a   1.000
_cell.length_b   1.000
_cell.length_c   1.000
_cell.angle_alpha   90.00
_cell.angle_beta   90.00
_cell.angle_gamma   90.00
#
_symmetry.space_group_name_H-M   'P 1'
#
loop_
_entity.id
_entity.type
_entity.pdbx_description
1 polymer ?
#
loop_
_entity_poly.entity_id
_entity_poly.type
_entity_poly.pdbx_seq_one_letter_code
_entity_poly.pdbx_strand_id
1 'polypeptide(L)'
;MADFYNHIPAGCTIGHVTTTGYGEALLIEALKADSGEIETVAHLRGAKAFLPGVEFILDIGGQDMKCLRVKDGVIEHIMLNEACSSGCGSFIESFAVSMNMDVRAFADAAIHAKAPVDLGSRCTVFMNSRVKQAQKEGATVGDIAAGLSYSVIKNALFKVIKLRDPKEIGSQVIVQGGTFMSDATLRAFEQLTGVHAVRPDIAGLSLIHISEPTRPISIS
;
A
#
# COMPACT_ATOMS: atom_id res chain seq x y z
N MET A 1 21.62 -8.54 -0.77
CA MET A 1 21.73 -10.01 -0.63
C MET A 1 22.92 -10.43 0.21
N ALA A 2 24.16 -10.08 -0.15
CA ALA A 2 25.31 -10.39 0.72
C ALA A 2 25.11 -9.87 2.16
N ASP A 3 24.48 -8.72 2.28
CA ASP A 3 24.19 -8.09 3.57
C ASP A 3 23.15 -8.90 4.40
N PHE A 4 22.17 -9.51 3.76
CA PHE A 4 21.19 -10.38 4.43
C PHE A 4 21.88 -11.62 5.05
N TYR A 5 22.74 -12.29 4.29
CA TYR A 5 23.46 -13.48 4.79
C TYR A 5 24.41 -13.15 5.94
N ASN A 6 24.96 -11.93 5.98
CA ASN A 6 25.82 -11.47 7.06
C ASN A 6 25.07 -11.20 8.37
N HIS A 7 23.74 -11.05 8.32
CA HIS A 7 22.89 -10.80 9.50
C HIS A 7 22.17 -12.03 10.03
N ILE A 8 22.47 -13.21 9.48
CA ILE A 8 21.91 -14.47 10.01
C ILE A 8 22.54 -14.73 11.39
N PRO A 9 21.71 -14.92 12.44
CA PRO A 9 22.23 -15.21 13.78
C PRO A 9 23.11 -16.46 13.80
N ALA A 10 24.17 -16.42 14.60
CA ALA A 10 25.07 -17.56 14.78
C ALA A 10 24.29 -18.79 15.25
N GLY A 11 24.53 -19.92 14.60
CA GLY A 11 23.82 -21.18 14.90
C GLY A 11 22.51 -21.38 14.12
N CYS A 12 22.06 -20.39 13.35
CA CYS A 12 20.94 -20.56 12.43
C CYS A 12 21.42 -21.05 11.07
N THR A 13 20.63 -21.93 10.43
CA THR A 13 20.81 -22.36 9.06
C THR A 13 19.59 -21.98 8.25
N ILE A 14 19.79 -21.61 6.99
CA ILE A 14 18.67 -21.36 6.07
C ILE A 14 18.13 -22.71 5.63
N GLY A 15 16.89 -23.00 6.02
CA GLY A 15 16.23 -24.25 5.64
C GLY A 15 15.56 -24.21 4.28
N HIS A 16 15.10 -23.02 3.85
CA HIS A 16 14.42 -22.84 2.57
C HIS A 16 14.41 -21.36 2.17
N VAL A 17 14.58 -21.09 0.88
CA VAL A 17 14.53 -19.74 0.30
C VAL A 17 13.46 -19.70 -0.77
N THR A 18 12.51 -18.80 -0.61
CA THR A 18 11.45 -18.54 -1.60
C THR A 18 11.58 -17.15 -2.14
N THR A 19 11.46 -17.00 -3.45
CA THR A 19 11.43 -15.70 -4.14
C THR A 19 10.02 -15.38 -4.65
N THR A 20 9.72 -14.12 -4.90
CA THR A 20 8.42 -13.68 -5.45
C THR A 20 8.58 -12.39 -6.24
N GLY A 21 7.54 -12.01 -7.00
CA GLY A 21 7.48 -10.80 -7.81
C GLY A 21 8.01 -10.97 -9.21
N TYR A 22 8.09 -9.87 -9.99
CA TYR A 22 8.47 -9.91 -11.41
C TYR A 22 9.87 -10.51 -11.68
N GLY A 23 10.79 -10.42 -10.71
CA GLY A 23 12.13 -10.97 -10.80
C GLY A 23 12.27 -12.40 -10.31
N GLU A 24 11.20 -13.09 -9.96
CA GLU A 24 11.19 -14.40 -9.32
C GLU A 24 12.10 -15.41 -10.01
N ALA A 25 11.90 -15.66 -11.29
CA ALA A 25 12.67 -16.65 -12.07
C ALA A 25 14.18 -16.31 -12.11
N LEU A 26 14.51 -15.03 -12.30
CA LEU A 26 15.89 -14.54 -12.28
C LEU A 26 16.54 -14.76 -10.91
N LEU A 27 15.81 -14.47 -9.85
CA LEU A 27 16.28 -14.60 -8.47
C LEU A 27 16.45 -16.08 -8.09
N ILE A 28 15.54 -16.96 -8.52
CA ILE A 28 15.69 -18.40 -8.32
C ILE A 28 17.00 -18.88 -8.94
N GLU A 29 17.27 -18.48 -10.18
CA GLU A 29 18.47 -18.94 -10.88
C GLU A 29 19.76 -18.30 -10.31
N ALA A 30 19.74 -16.97 -10.09
CA ALA A 30 20.91 -16.22 -9.63
C ALA A 30 21.31 -16.54 -8.18
N LEU A 31 20.35 -16.80 -7.32
CA LEU A 31 20.54 -17.01 -5.88
C LEU A 31 20.41 -18.47 -5.47
N LYS A 32 20.09 -19.36 -6.41
CA LYS A 32 19.79 -20.76 -6.13
C LYS A 32 18.70 -20.93 -5.07
N ALA A 33 17.65 -20.09 -5.17
CA ALA A 33 16.52 -20.21 -4.28
C ALA A 33 15.77 -21.53 -4.53
N ASP A 34 15.16 -22.06 -3.47
CA ASP A 34 14.51 -23.37 -3.52
C ASP A 34 13.17 -23.34 -4.25
N SER A 35 12.47 -22.21 -4.22
CA SER A 35 11.16 -22.08 -4.84
C SER A 35 10.81 -20.63 -5.19
N GLY A 36 9.79 -20.47 -6.05
CA GLY A 36 9.09 -19.23 -6.30
C GLY A 36 7.66 -19.27 -5.77
N GLU A 37 7.12 -18.13 -5.40
CA GLU A 37 5.73 -17.97 -4.99
C GLU A 37 5.06 -16.87 -5.79
N ILE A 38 3.83 -17.10 -6.20
CA ILE A 38 3.01 -16.08 -6.88
C ILE A 38 2.83 -14.89 -5.95
N GLU A 39 3.07 -13.69 -6.44
CA GLU A 39 3.05 -12.45 -5.66
C GLU A 39 1.77 -12.26 -4.85
N THR A 40 0.60 -12.53 -5.45
CA THR A 40 -0.68 -12.40 -4.75
C THR A 40 -0.85 -13.41 -3.61
N VAL A 41 -0.27 -14.60 -3.75
CA VAL A 41 -0.25 -15.61 -2.68
C VAL A 41 0.69 -15.18 -1.56
N ALA A 42 1.85 -14.62 -1.90
CA ALA A 42 2.78 -14.07 -0.92
C ALA A 42 2.13 -12.93 -0.13
N HIS A 43 1.41 -12.01 -0.80
CA HIS A 43 0.61 -10.97 -0.14
C HIS A 43 -0.41 -11.55 0.85
N LEU A 44 -1.17 -12.57 0.44
CA LEU A 44 -2.14 -13.20 1.33
C LEU A 44 -1.47 -13.87 2.53
N ARG A 45 -0.36 -14.58 2.34
CA ARG A 45 0.37 -15.22 3.44
C ARG A 45 0.89 -14.19 4.43
N GLY A 46 1.50 -13.10 3.93
CA GLY A 46 1.96 -12.01 4.76
C GLY A 46 0.82 -11.35 5.54
N ALA A 47 -0.30 -11.05 4.88
CA ALA A 47 -1.46 -10.47 5.52
C ALA A 47 -2.02 -11.36 6.63
N LYS A 48 -2.13 -12.68 6.40
CA LYS A 48 -2.58 -13.63 7.42
C LYS A 48 -1.68 -13.71 8.66
N ALA A 49 -0.40 -13.38 8.53
CA ALA A 49 0.51 -13.36 9.67
C ALA A 49 0.15 -12.24 10.66
N PHE A 50 -0.40 -11.12 10.17
CA PHE A 50 -0.86 -10.00 11.01
C PHE A 50 -2.34 -10.07 11.37
N LEU A 51 -3.17 -10.57 10.46
CA LEU A 51 -4.61 -10.68 10.63
C LEU A 51 -5.09 -12.02 10.06
N PRO A 52 -5.11 -13.09 10.88
CA PRO A 52 -5.46 -14.45 10.41
C PRO A 52 -6.81 -14.56 9.72
N GLY A 53 -7.77 -13.73 10.11
CA GLY A 53 -9.12 -13.67 9.53
C GLY A 53 -9.29 -12.61 8.44
N VAL A 54 -8.22 -12.19 7.76
CA VAL A 54 -8.28 -11.13 6.75
C VAL A 54 -9.30 -11.43 5.64
N GLU A 55 -10.16 -10.45 5.36
CA GLU A 55 -11.20 -10.48 4.32
C GLU A 55 -10.84 -9.59 3.13
N PHE A 56 -10.05 -8.54 3.38
CA PHE A 56 -9.72 -7.55 2.36
C PHE A 56 -8.29 -7.03 2.55
N ILE A 57 -7.54 -7.03 1.45
CA ILE A 57 -6.17 -6.51 1.42
C ILE A 57 -6.10 -5.44 0.35
N LEU A 58 -5.67 -4.23 0.73
CA LEU A 58 -5.42 -3.14 -0.20
C LEU A 58 -3.96 -2.73 -0.12
N ASP A 59 -3.23 -3.00 -1.20
CA ASP A 59 -1.86 -2.56 -1.38
C ASP A 59 -1.84 -1.37 -2.34
N ILE A 60 -1.28 -0.24 -1.90
CA ILE A 60 -1.04 0.91 -2.76
C ILE A 60 0.44 1.24 -2.72
N GLY A 61 1.13 0.81 -3.76
CA GLY A 61 2.54 1.09 -4.00
C GLY A 61 2.80 2.48 -4.54
N GLY A 62 4.02 2.69 -5.03
CA GLY A 62 4.41 3.93 -5.72
C GLY A 62 3.77 4.09 -7.09
N GLN A 63 3.61 3.02 -7.84
CA GLN A 63 3.13 3.04 -9.23
C GLN A 63 1.98 2.08 -9.52
N ASP A 64 1.75 1.10 -8.68
CA ASP A 64 0.73 0.10 -8.83
C ASP A 64 -0.18 0.02 -7.60
N MET A 65 -1.29 -0.65 -7.78
CA MET A 65 -2.23 -0.94 -6.72
C MET A 65 -2.79 -2.34 -6.91
N LYS A 66 -2.88 -3.08 -5.82
CA LYS A 66 -3.46 -4.42 -5.77
C LYS A 66 -4.53 -4.47 -4.70
N CYS A 67 -5.64 -5.09 -5.03
CA CYS A 67 -6.69 -5.38 -4.07
C CYS A 67 -7.05 -6.86 -4.14
N LEU A 68 -7.06 -7.51 -2.98
CA LEU A 68 -7.42 -8.91 -2.85
C LEU A 68 -8.65 -9.01 -1.95
N ARG A 69 -9.70 -9.67 -2.44
CA ARG A 69 -10.82 -10.10 -1.60
C ARG A 69 -10.58 -11.55 -1.19
N VAL A 70 -10.67 -11.81 0.10
CA VAL A 70 -10.39 -13.11 0.71
C VAL A 70 -11.67 -13.65 1.34
N LYS A 71 -12.01 -14.88 1.03
CA LYS A 71 -13.13 -15.59 1.62
C LYS A 71 -12.69 -16.98 2.04
N ASP A 72 -13.03 -17.36 3.24
CA ASP A 72 -12.64 -18.65 3.82
C ASP A 72 -11.12 -18.94 3.73
N GLY A 73 -10.33 -17.87 3.81
CA GLY A 73 -8.88 -17.93 3.74
C GLY A 73 -8.30 -18.13 2.33
N VAL A 74 -9.11 -18.03 1.27
CA VAL A 74 -8.72 -18.14 -0.13
C VAL A 74 -9.00 -16.84 -0.87
N ILE A 75 -8.16 -16.48 -1.83
CA ILE A 75 -8.39 -15.32 -2.68
C ILE A 75 -9.58 -15.60 -3.60
N GLU A 76 -10.65 -14.84 -3.44
CA GLU A 76 -11.84 -14.91 -4.28
C GLU A 76 -11.74 -13.99 -5.50
N HIS A 77 -11.21 -12.77 -5.29
CA HIS A 77 -11.04 -11.78 -6.35
C HIS A 77 -9.73 -11.03 -6.22
N ILE A 78 -9.11 -10.77 -7.38
CA ILE A 78 -7.92 -9.93 -7.52
C ILE A 78 -8.26 -8.78 -8.45
N MET A 79 -7.94 -7.56 -8.02
CA MET A 79 -8.05 -6.35 -8.84
C MET A 79 -6.70 -5.66 -8.86
N LEU A 80 -6.19 -5.39 -10.04
CA LEU A 80 -4.90 -4.76 -10.27
C LEU A 80 -5.10 -3.45 -11.01
N ASN A 81 -4.31 -2.43 -10.68
CA ASN A 81 -4.18 -1.22 -11.47
C ASN A 81 -2.70 -0.89 -11.65
N GLU A 82 -2.17 -1.27 -12.78
CA GLU A 82 -0.79 -1.00 -13.20
C GLU A 82 -0.72 0.15 -14.23
N ALA A 83 -1.89 0.54 -14.77
CA ALA A 83 -1.96 1.46 -15.91
C ALA A 83 -2.08 2.95 -15.51
N CYS A 84 -2.40 3.26 -14.26
CA CYS A 84 -2.70 4.63 -13.86
C CYS A 84 -2.10 5.00 -12.50
N SER A 85 -1.05 5.83 -12.52
CA SER A 85 -0.40 6.34 -11.32
C SER A 85 -1.26 7.29 -10.47
N SER A 86 -2.42 7.76 -10.99
CA SER A 86 -3.29 8.71 -10.26
C SER A 86 -3.95 8.13 -8.99
N GLY A 87 -3.81 6.84 -8.76
CA GLY A 87 -4.26 6.16 -7.56
C GLY A 87 -3.12 5.63 -6.69
N CYS A 88 -1.87 6.03 -6.94
CA CYS A 88 -0.68 5.47 -6.31
C CYS A 88 0.19 6.54 -5.64
N GLY A 89 1.20 6.13 -4.90
CA GLY A 89 2.05 7.02 -4.10
C GLY A 89 2.84 8.04 -4.92
N SER A 90 3.31 7.69 -6.12
CA SER A 90 4.04 8.61 -7.00
C SER A 90 3.22 9.85 -7.39
N PHE A 91 1.90 9.74 -7.34
CA PHE A 91 1.01 10.87 -7.55
C PHE A 91 1.12 11.90 -6.41
N ILE A 92 1.08 11.45 -5.15
CA ILE A 92 1.27 12.32 -3.97
C ILE A 92 2.68 12.91 -3.98
N GLU A 93 3.70 12.09 -4.28
CA GLU A 93 5.08 12.52 -4.36
C GLU A 93 5.29 13.63 -5.39
N SER A 94 4.70 13.49 -6.58
CA SER A 94 4.81 14.51 -7.64
C SER A 94 4.24 15.86 -7.21
N PHE A 95 3.18 15.87 -6.40
CA PHE A 95 2.62 17.10 -5.84
C PHE A 95 3.49 17.67 -4.71
N ALA A 96 4.03 16.84 -3.83
CA ALA A 96 4.98 17.28 -2.80
C ALA A 96 6.17 18.00 -3.43
N VAL A 97 6.79 17.38 -4.44
CA VAL A 97 7.90 17.97 -5.22
C VAL A 97 7.47 19.27 -5.89
N SER A 98 6.28 19.33 -6.51
CA SER A 98 5.78 20.56 -7.16
C SER A 98 5.55 21.71 -6.20
N MET A 99 5.36 21.41 -4.92
CA MET A 99 5.23 22.39 -3.82
C MET A 99 6.55 22.61 -3.07
N ASN A 100 7.66 22.07 -3.59
CA ASN A 100 8.99 22.17 -2.99
C ASN A 100 9.02 21.63 -1.55
N MET A 101 8.35 20.53 -1.31
CA MET A 101 8.28 19.87 -0.01
C MET A 101 8.82 18.43 -0.08
N ASP A 102 9.41 18.00 1.01
CA ASP A 102 9.66 16.58 1.26
C ASP A 102 8.33 15.82 1.43
N VAL A 103 8.28 14.58 0.93
CA VAL A 103 7.06 13.76 0.93
C VAL A 103 6.54 13.49 2.34
N ARG A 104 7.43 13.28 3.31
CA ARG A 104 7.04 13.05 4.71
C ARG A 104 6.47 14.31 5.33
N ALA A 105 7.15 15.46 5.14
CA ALA A 105 6.63 16.75 5.60
C ALA A 105 5.28 17.10 4.96
N PHE A 106 5.08 16.72 3.70
CA PHE A 106 3.81 16.90 3.00
C PHE A 106 2.70 16.01 3.59
N ALA A 107 3.02 14.75 3.90
CA ALA A 107 2.10 13.82 4.55
C ALA A 107 1.74 14.27 5.98
N ASP A 108 2.72 14.76 6.75
CA ASP A 108 2.50 15.28 8.09
C ASP A 108 1.61 16.53 8.09
N ALA A 109 1.80 17.43 7.12
CA ALA A 109 0.92 18.58 6.95
C ALA A 109 -0.54 18.18 6.69
N ALA A 110 -0.77 17.08 5.98
CA ALA A 110 -2.10 16.57 5.68
C ALA A 110 -2.88 16.12 6.93
N ILE A 111 -2.20 15.60 7.95
CA ILE A 111 -2.86 15.16 9.19
C ILE A 111 -3.47 16.34 9.94
N HIS A 112 -2.82 17.49 9.86
CA HIS A 112 -3.23 18.71 10.55
C HIS A 112 -4.19 19.60 9.74
N ALA A 113 -4.64 19.10 8.57
CA ALA A 113 -5.59 19.80 7.71
C ALA A 113 -6.91 20.07 8.42
N LYS A 114 -7.38 21.32 8.35
CA LYS A 114 -8.66 21.73 8.95
C LYS A 114 -9.82 21.63 7.97
N ALA A 115 -9.54 21.86 6.69
CA ALA A 115 -10.53 21.87 5.62
C ALA A 115 -9.96 21.19 4.35
N PRO A 116 -9.85 19.83 4.33
CA PRO A 116 -9.33 19.12 3.18
C PRO A 116 -10.05 19.52 1.89
N VAL A 117 -9.29 19.87 0.85
CA VAL A 117 -9.85 20.28 -0.43
C VAL A 117 -10.48 19.09 -1.14
N ASP A 118 -11.72 19.22 -1.58
CA ASP A 118 -12.31 18.15 -2.43
C ASP A 118 -11.76 18.23 -3.86
N LEU A 119 -10.78 17.41 -4.12
CA LEU A 119 -10.15 17.29 -5.42
C LEU A 119 -10.85 16.26 -6.33
N GLY A 120 -11.83 15.52 -5.78
CA GLY A 120 -12.51 14.44 -6.50
C GLY A 120 -11.62 13.23 -6.73
N SER A 121 -12.00 12.39 -7.70
CA SER A 121 -11.25 11.18 -8.12
C SER A 121 -10.94 11.22 -9.62
N ARG A 122 -10.36 12.32 -10.10
CA ARG A 122 -10.09 12.53 -11.53
C ARG A 122 -8.65 12.14 -11.90
N CYS A 123 -8.39 12.05 -13.21
CA CYS A 123 -7.04 11.85 -13.74
C CYS A 123 -6.10 13.00 -13.30
N THR A 124 -4.81 12.68 -13.12
CA THR A 124 -3.72 13.57 -12.71
C THR A 124 -3.71 14.91 -13.48
N VAL A 125 -3.95 14.87 -14.78
CA VAL A 125 -3.95 16.07 -15.65
C VAL A 125 -4.98 17.10 -15.17
N PHE A 126 -6.18 16.66 -14.81
CA PHE A 126 -7.23 17.54 -14.30
C PHE A 126 -7.01 17.96 -12.85
N MET A 127 -6.28 17.14 -12.09
CA MET A 127 -5.98 17.41 -10.69
C MET A 127 -5.06 18.63 -10.54
N ASN A 128 -4.05 18.78 -11.41
CA ASN A 128 -3.17 19.95 -11.42
C ASN A 128 -3.94 21.28 -11.49
N SER A 129 -4.97 21.34 -12.33
CA SER A 129 -5.80 22.54 -12.44
C SER A 129 -6.60 22.82 -11.17
N ARG A 130 -7.11 21.77 -10.54
CA ARG A 130 -7.86 21.87 -9.27
C ARG A 130 -6.96 22.29 -8.11
N VAL A 131 -5.76 21.72 -8.01
CA VAL A 131 -4.78 22.12 -6.99
C VAL A 131 -4.38 23.59 -7.16
N LYS A 132 -4.08 24.03 -8.39
CA LYS A 132 -3.78 25.44 -8.68
C LYS A 132 -4.95 26.37 -8.34
N GLN A 133 -6.17 25.94 -8.58
CA GLN A 133 -7.35 26.71 -8.20
C GLN A 133 -7.49 26.80 -6.69
N ALA A 134 -7.35 25.69 -5.96
CA ALA A 134 -7.39 25.68 -4.50
C ALA A 134 -6.31 26.59 -3.88
N GLN A 135 -5.09 26.61 -4.44
CA GLN A 135 -4.03 27.54 -4.02
C GLN A 135 -4.44 29.01 -4.20
N LYS A 136 -5.06 29.34 -5.34
CA LYS A 136 -5.56 30.73 -5.57
C LYS A 136 -6.69 31.11 -4.62
N GLU A 137 -7.49 30.14 -4.17
CA GLU A 137 -8.56 30.32 -3.21
C GLU A 137 -8.06 30.37 -1.76
N GLY A 138 -6.75 30.22 -1.54
CA GLY A 138 -6.11 30.33 -0.23
C GLY A 138 -6.08 29.03 0.58
N ALA A 139 -6.30 27.87 -0.05
CA ALA A 139 -6.15 26.60 0.62
C ALA A 139 -4.70 26.39 1.10
N THR A 140 -4.55 25.88 2.31
CA THR A 140 -3.23 25.57 2.86
C THR A 140 -2.62 24.34 2.18
N VAL A 141 -1.30 24.21 2.28
CA VAL A 141 -0.63 23.01 1.78
C VAL A 141 -1.17 21.75 2.46
N GLY A 142 -1.46 21.82 3.77
CA GLY A 142 -2.07 20.71 4.51
C GLY A 142 -3.43 20.31 3.96
N ASP A 143 -4.30 21.29 3.65
CA ASP A 143 -5.63 21.03 3.11
C ASP A 143 -5.56 20.39 1.70
N ILE A 144 -4.59 20.82 0.89
CA ILE A 144 -4.33 20.22 -0.43
C ILE A 144 -3.77 18.79 -0.28
N ALA A 145 -2.81 18.57 0.60
CA ALA A 145 -2.19 17.28 0.84
C ALA A 145 -3.22 16.25 1.36
N ALA A 146 -4.09 16.67 2.28
CA ALA A 146 -5.20 15.86 2.74
C ALA A 146 -6.18 15.55 1.59
N GLY A 147 -6.55 16.55 0.79
CA GLY A 147 -7.40 16.36 -0.38
C GLY A 147 -6.83 15.37 -1.38
N LEU A 148 -5.51 15.36 -1.59
CA LEU A 148 -4.84 14.37 -2.44
C LEU A 148 -4.91 12.96 -1.84
N SER A 149 -4.71 12.79 -0.52
CA SER A 149 -4.87 11.52 0.17
C SER A 149 -6.29 10.95 -0.03
N TYR A 150 -7.32 11.78 0.17
CA TYR A 150 -8.70 11.39 -0.13
C TYR A 150 -8.91 11.03 -1.60
N SER A 151 -8.30 11.79 -2.52
CA SER A 151 -8.44 11.54 -3.97
C SER A 151 -7.85 10.20 -4.38
N VAL A 152 -6.68 9.84 -3.86
CA VAL A 152 -6.03 8.54 -4.10
C VAL A 152 -6.95 7.42 -3.61
N ILE A 153 -7.45 7.49 -2.39
CA ILE A 153 -8.32 6.46 -1.83
C ILE A 153 -9.67 6.40 -2.56
N LYS A 154 -10.29 7.54 -2.87
CA LYS A 154 -11.52 7.58 -3.71
C LYS A 154 -11.30 6.91 -5.06
N ASN A 155 -10.16 7.14 -5.69
CA ASN A 155 -9.82 6.51 -6.96
C ASN A 155 -9.67 4.99 -6.81
N ALA A 156 -8.94 4.54 -5.78
CA ALA A 156 -8.79 3.14 -5.45
C ALA A 156 -10.14 2.45 -5.25
N LEU A 157 -10.93 2.95 -4.31
CA LEU A 157 -12.20 2.32 -3.91
C LEU A 157 -13.26 2.37 -5.00
N PHE A 158 -13.48 3.53 -5.62
CA PHE A 158 -14.65 3.73 -6.48
C PHE A 158 -14.37 3.53 -7.97
N LYS A 159 -13.13 3.68 -8.44
CA LYS A 159 -12.80 3.48 -9.85
C LYS A 159 -12.16 2.16 -10.15
N VAL A 160 -11.19 1.75 -9.34
CA VAL A 160 -10.47 0.50 -9.56
C VAL A 160 -11.26 -0.66 -9.00
N ILE A 161 -11.57 -0.61 -7.71
CA ILE A 161 -12.30 -1.68 -7.00
C ILE A 161 -13.80 -1.65 -7.34
N LYS A 162 -14.32 -0.48 -7.76
CA LYS A 162 -15.73 -0.24 -8.09
C LYS A 162 -16.67 -0.58 -6.93
N LEU A 163 -16.22 -0.25 -5.73
CA LEU A 163 -16.97 -0.46 -4.51
C LEU A 163 -18.29 0.33 -4.57
N ARG A 164 -19.41 -0.35 -4.30
CA ARG A 164 -20.73 0.25 -4.26
C ARG A 164 -21.18 0.58 -2.83
N ASP A 165 -20.85 -0.32 -1.91
CA ASP A 165 -21.12 -0.16 -0.48
C ASP A 165 -19.81 -0.43 0.30
N PRO A 166 -19.40 0.46 1.22
CA PRO A 166 -18.27 0.22 2.10
C PRO A 166 -18.31 -1.13 2.84
N LYS A 167 -19.50 -1.64 3.13
CA LYS A 167 -19.67 -2.94 3.79
C LYS A 167 -19.16 -4.14 2.98
N GLU A 168 -18.97 -3.96 1.68
CA GLU A 168 -18.46 -5.04 0.81
C GLU A 168 -17.01 -5.41 1.11
N ILE A 169 -16.26 -4.58 1.81
CA ILE A 169 -14.85 -4.86 2.17
C ILE A 169 -14.70 -5.72 3.42
N GLY A 170 -15.80 -5.98 4.15
CA GLY A 170 -15.78 -6.72 5.41
C GLY A 170 -15.24 -5.88 6.57
N SER A 171 -14.93 -6.55 7.67
CA SER A 171 -14.42 -5.94 8.90
C SER A 171 -12.95 -6.21 9.17
N GLN A 172 -12.40 -7.24 8.54
CA GLN A 172 -11.02 -7.69 8.71
C GLN A 172 -10.16 -7.20 7.54
N VAL A 173 -9.72 -5.95 7.63
CA VAL A 173 -9.06 -5.22 6.54
C VAL A 173 -7.60 -4.98 6.86
N ILE A 174 -6.72 -5.28 5.92
CA ILE A 174 -5.31 -4.89 5.93
C ILE A 174 -5.05 -3.89 4.82
N VAL A 175 -4.31 -2.84 5.15
CA VAL A 175 -3.77 -1.88 4.18
C VAL A 175 -2.25 -1.91 4.23
N GLN A 176 -1.62 -1.83 3.05
CA GLN A 176 -0.18 -1.92 2.90
C GLN A 176 0.31 -1.14 1.67
N GLY A 177 1.62 -1.18 1.43
CA GLY A 177 2.27 -0.40 0.39
C GLY A 177 2.77 0.96 0.91
N GLY A 178 3.75 1.52 0.21
CA GLY A 178 4.42 2.75 0.63
C GLY A 178 3.49 3.95 0.83
N THR A 179 2.37 3.99 0.09
CA THR A 179 1.37 5.06 0.20
C THR A 179 0.67 5.08 1.56
N PHE A 180 0.48 3.91 2.18
CA PHE A 180 -0.11 3.79 3.50
C PHE A 180 0.85 4.06 4.67
N MET A 181 2.13 4.34 4.41
CA MET A 181 3.00 4.90 5.44
C MET A 181 2.56 6.29 5.90
N SER A 182 1.80 7.00 5.06
CA SER A 182 1.14 8.25 5.42
C SER A 182 -0.09 7.99 6.28
N ASP A 183 -0.11 8.52 7.51
CA ASP A 183 -1.28 8.47 8.40
C ASP A 183 -2.48 9.21 7.80
N ALA A 184 -2.26 10.24 6.98
CA ALA A 184 -3.32 10.93 6.28
C ALA A 184 -4.03 10.03 5.27
N THR A 185 -3.29 9.14 4.60
CA THR A 185 -3.85 8.16 3.66
C THR A 185 -4.65 7.08 4.40
N LEU A 186 -4.12 6.56 5.50
CA LEU A 186 -4.83 5.62 6.36
C LEU A 186 -6.14 6.23 6.88
N ARG A 187 -6.06 7.45 7.44
CA ARG A 187 -7.24 8.20 7.91
C ARG A 187 -8.27 8.41 6.81
N ALA A 188 -7.84 8.77 5.60
CA ALA A 188 -8.73 8.93 4.46
C ALA A 188 -9.45 7.62 4.11
N PHE A 189 -8.75 6.49 4.16
CA PHE A 189 -9.34 5.17 3.93
C PHE A 189 -10.40 4.86 4.99
N GLU A 190 -10.07 4.97 6.27
CA GLU A 190 -10.98 4.68 7.37
C GLU A 190 -12.22 5.59 7.38
N GLN A 191 -12.05 6.87 7.06
CA GLN A 191 -13.18 7.80 6.98
C GLN A 191 -14.09 7.54 5.77
N LEU A 192 -13.55 7.11 4.64
CA LEU A 192 -14.34 6.81 3.45
C LEU A 192 -15.06 5.47 3.54
N THR A 193 -14.50 4.52 4.26
CA THR A 193 -15.06 3.16 4.37
C THR A 193 -15.85 2.94 5.67
N GLY A 194 -15.55 3.71 6.71
CA GLY A 194 -16.08 3.48 8.05
C GLY A 194 -15.50 2.24 8.74
N VAL A 195 -14.45 1.65 8.18
CA VAL A 195 -13.80 0.43 8.68
C VAL A 195 -12.42 0.76 9.21
N HIS A 196 -12.09 0.24 10.36
CA HIS A 196 -10.73 0.29 10.92
C HIS A 196 -9.83 -0.68 10.17
N ALA A 197 -8.70 -0.21 9.66
CA ALA A 197 -7.77 -1.04 8.91
C ALA A 197 -6.50 -1.34 9.71
N VAL A 198 -6.05 -2.58 9.67
CA VAL A 198 -4.75 -2.96 10.21
C VAL A 198 -3.67 -2.53 9.21
N ARG A 199 -2.75 -1.68 9.66
CA ARG A 199 -1.55 -1.31 8.93
C ARG A 199 -0.34 -1.90 9.66
N PRO A 200 0.32 -2.92 9.12
CA PRO A 200 1.56 -3.45 9.70
C PRO A 200 2.66 -2.39 9.77
N ASP A 201 3.54 -2.47 10.77
CA ASP A 201 4.68 -1.54 10.98
C ASP A 201 5.63 -1.53 9.77
N ILE A 202 5.64 -2.64 9.02
CA ILE A 202 6.44 -2.86 7.81
C ILE A 202 5.63 -2.68 6.52
N ALA A 203 4.49 -1.99 6.61
CA ALA A 203 3.60 -1.75 5.46
C ALA A 203 4.33 -1.15 4.23
N GLY A 204 5.41 -0.40 4.45
CA GLY A 204 6.22 0.19 3.38
C GLY A 204 7.12 -0.79 2.64
N LEU A 205 7.39 -1.97 3.22
CA LEU A 205 8.22 -3.00 2.60
C LEU A 205 7.42 -3.98 1.76
N SER A 206 6.15 -3.75 1.55
CA SER A 206 5.19 -4.72 1.01
C SER A 206 5.19 -6.05 1.78
N LEU A 207 4.04 -6.58 2.12
CA LEU A 207 3.93 -7.85 2.90
C LEU A 207 4.59 -9.06 2.23
N ILE A 208 5.02 -8.93 0.98
CA ILE A 208 5.81 -9.93 0.26
C ILE A 208 7.08 -10.31 1.03
N HIS A 209 7.75 -9.32 1.62
CA HIS A 209 8.99 -9.56 2.38
C HIS A 209 8.78 -10.22 3.75
N ILE A 210 7.53 -10.32 4.21
CA ILE A 210 7.18 -10.93 5.49
C ILE A 210 6.83 -12.41 5.34
N SER A 211 6.40 -12.81 4.17
CA SER A 211 6.05 -14.21 3.90
C SER A 211 7.26 -15.12 3.78
N GLU A 212 8.47 -14.54 3.75
CA GLU A 212 9.69 -15.33 3.84
C GLU A 212 9.87 -15.89 5.25
N PRO A 213 10.22 -17.16 5.40
CA PRO A 213 10.48 -17.78 6.70
C PRO A 213 11.82 -17.31 7.26
N THR A 214 11.98 -16.03 7.47
CA THR A 214 13.12 -15.43 8.19
C THR A 214 12.90 -15.46 9.69
N ARG A 215 11.75 -15.97 10.17
CA ARG A 215 11.63 -16.31 11.58
C ARG A 215 12.56 -17.46 11.86
N PRO A 216 13.52 -17.31 12.80
CA PRO A 216 14.29 -18.47 13.26
C PRO A 216 13.28 -19.48 13.76
N ILE A 217 13.23 -20.64 13.12
CA ILE A 217 12.52 -21.78 13.66
C ILE A 217 13.31 -22.10 14.92
N SER A 218 12.72 -21.79 16.07
CA SER A 218 13.25 -22.24 17.35
C SER A 218 13.17 -23.75 17.32
N ILE A 219 14.32 -24.37 17.04
CA ILE A 219 14.48 -25.80 17.22
C ILE A 219 14.72 -26.01 18.69
N SER A 220 13.68 -26.41 19.40
CA SER A 220 13.78 -26.97 20.76
C SER A 220 14.39 -28.35 20.70
#